data_52e48064f22d646a7d65bb10ead8092e
#
_entry.id   52e48064f22d646a7d65bb10ead8092e
#
_cell.length_a   1.000
_cell.length_b   1.000
_cell.length_c   1.000
_cell.angle_alpha   90.00
_cell.angle_beta   90.00
_cell.angle_gamma   90.00
#
_symmetry.space_group_name_H-M   'P 1'
#
loop_
_entity.id
_entity.type
_entity.pdbx_description
1 polymer ?
#
loop_
_entity_poly.entity_id
_entity_poly.type
_entity_poly.pdbx_seq_one_letter_code
_entity_poly.pdbx_strand_id
1 'polypeptide(L)'
;MRPWAVAALLAACSAPVTGGPTPAAPLAAAESLYLDLRDLRDRIDVAGAAGRTTLAGGTPVAALAARHNRLRRTLLTRLEAVDSAALAEDDARAFGTMRAALTRDLVALPDSVPPTPAAERRPDCGYDPAAIASTRNGLDSLRRRIYACYAWAQHHVAVGGDTLDRLSVLSALGRTEDPAERRRLFLALEPVWRSINGANGPDSPYRRMLVLEVSRRPAGETAAEKQARLSGVPPDSLGRWLLAILETWRDAGPDSLVEPWDWYYRNGRPARALGGRITRERLTRLNAEVYRALGADLRALNVRYDLEPREGKTPVAFCTFGARPRLRDGRWSPGEPSVFATYRDGGLDNLAELLHETGHAVHIAAIRTRPAYADWPDSDPFTEAVADFVALDVAEPAWQQHWLGDSVPLADGLRARYGGIVLDVAWSLLELELLREPTADPNAIWTRLTGDYLRIRPHPELSWWAMRGQLVDSPGYMMNYAVGAILIAALRARTAELHGPSVPGDRGWYGWVAPRLFRFGLEQATREVIEGFLGGPVTPAALLADMRRLRS
;
A
#
# COMPACT_ATOMS: atom_id res chain seq x y z
N MET A 1 64.88 -1.95 7.68
CA MET A 1 63.92 -2.83 8.35
C MET A 1 62.62 -2.79 7.56
N ARG A 2 62.18 -3.93 7.07
CA ARG A 2 61.08 -4.06 6.07
C ARG A 2 59.71 -3.80 6.65
N PRO A 3 58.77 -3.15 5.95
CA PRO A 3 57.34 -3.17 6.29
C PRO A 3 56.68 -4.42 5.66
N TRP A 4 55.97 -5.18 6.44
CA TRP A 4 55.13 -6.30 6.01
C TRP A 4 53.76 -5.76 5.54
N ALA A 5 53.46 -6.03 4.29
CA ALA A 5 52.16 -5.81 3.70
C ALA A 5 51.17 -6.86 4.26
N VAL A 6 50.10 -6.44 4.89
CA VAL A 6 48.96 -7.28 5.20
C VAL A 6 47.96 -7.10 4.05
N ALA A 7 47.97 -8.01 3.11
CA ALA A 7 46.94 -8.17 2.12
C ALA A 7 45.75 -8.87 2.82
N ALA A 8 44.73 -8.10 3.21
CA ALA A 8 43.44 -8.64 3.64
C ALA A 8 42.69 -9.16 2.42
N LEU A 9 42.56 -10.46 2.31
CA LEU A 9 41.65 -11.13 1.37
C LEU A 9 40.22 -10.70 1.66
N LEU A 10 39.67 -9.91 0.76
CA LEU A 10 38.23 -9.78 0.57
C LEU A 10 37.74 -11.05 -0.16
N ALA A 11 37.63 -12.14 0.58
CA ALA A 11 36.82 -13.26 0.15
C ALA A 11 35.36 -12.87 0.32
N ALA A 12 34.75 -12.38 -0.77
CA ALA A 12 33.31 -12.33 -0.87
C ALA A 12 32.79 -13.77 -0.71
N CYS A 13 32.35 -14.11 0.49
CA CYS A 13 31.55 -15.31 0.73
C CYS A 13 30.22 -15.14 0.01
N SER A 14 30.18 -15.41 -1.29
CA SER A 14 28.99 -15.91 -1.95
C SER A 14 28.74 -17.28 -1.35
N ALA A 15 27.95 -17.32 -0.26
CA ALA A 15 27.41 -18.59 0.21
C ALA A 15 26.70 -19.22 -0.99
N PRO A 16 26.98 -20.49 -1.32
CA PRO A 16 26.21 -21.19 -2.33
C PRO A 16 24.76 -21.14 -1.88
N VAL A 17 23.87 -20.66 -2.76
CA VAL A 17 22.44 -20.84 -2.60
C VAL A 17 22.28 -22.36 -2.52
N THR A 18 22.11 -22.88 -1.30
CA THR A 18 21.72 -24.27 -1.10
C THR A 18 20.38 -24.38 -1.81
N GLY A 19 20.39 -25.02 -2.97
CA GLY A 19 19.19 -25.29 -3.73
C GLY A 19 18.24 -26.04 -2.80
N GLY A 20 17.06 -25.46 -2.58
CA GLY A 20 15.97 -26.19 -1.96
C GLY A 20 15.73 -27.50 -2.71
N PRO A 21 15.03 -28.47 -2.13
CA PRO A 21 14.75 -29.75 -2.77
C PRO A 21 14.20 -29.52 -4.19
N THR A 22 14.77 -30.22 -5.16
CA THR A 22 14.33 -30.10 -6.56
C THR A 22 12.88 -30.58 -6.63
N PRO A 23 11.93 -29.75 -7.08
CA PRO A 23 10.52 -30.13 -7.16
C PRO A 23 10.35 -31.40 -8.01
N ALA A 24 9.36 -32.22 -7.69
CA ALA A 24 8.95 -33.32 -8.58
C ALA A 24 8.68 -32.76 -10.00
N ALA A 25 9.18 -33.41 -11.03
CA ALA A 25 9.15 -32.91 -12.41
C ALA A 25 7.77 -32.41 -12.88
N PRO A 26 6.62 -33.05 -12.54
CA PRO A 26 5.29 -32.53 -12.86
C PRO A 26 4.98 -31.20 -12.18
N LEU A 27 5.44 -30.99 -10.95
CA LEU A 27 5.18 -29.79 -10.17
C LEU A 27 6.04 -28.62 -10.65
N ALA A 28 7.30 -28.84 -11.02
CA ALA A 28 8.19 -27.81 -11.56
C ALA A 28 7.62 -27.17 -12.85
N ALA A 29 7.01 -28.00 -13.72
CA ALA A 29 6.34 -27.50 -14.91
C ALA A 29 5.05 -26.72 -14.60
N ALA A 30 4.32 -27.09 -13.55
CA ALA A 30 3.15 -26.35 -13.07
C ALA A 30 3.56 -25.00 -12.47
N GLU A 31 4.63 -24.95 -11.69
CA GLU A 31 5.17 -23.72 -11.11
C GLU A 31 5.63 -22.71 -12.18
N SER A 32 6.27 -23.17 -13.24
CA SER A 32 6.64 -22.28 -14.35
C SER A 32 5.41 -21.63 -15.01
N LEU A 33 4.36 -22.43 -15.27
CA LEU A 33 3.10 -21.92 -15.80
C LEU A 33 2.39 -20.98 -14.82
N TYR A 34 2.49 -21.26 -13.53
CA TYR A 34 1.92 -20.41 -12.49
C TYR A 34 2.54 -19.01 -12.51
N LEU A 35 3.87 -18.91 -12.56
CA LEU A 35 4.55 -17.62 -12.69
C LEU A 35 4.12 -16.88 -13.96
N ASP A 36 4.08 -17.56 -15.10
CA ASP A 36 3.68 -16.92 -16.36
C ASP A 36 2.22 -16.44 -16.33
N LEU A 37 1.34 -17.16 -15.63
CA LEU A 37 -0.04 -16.78 -15.43
C LEU A 37 -0.17 -15.53 -14.53
N ARG A 38 0.59 -15.51 -13.42
CA ARG A 38 0.65 -14.37 -12.50
C ARG A 38 1.17 -13.11 -13.21
N ASP A 39 2.31 -13.23 -13.89
CA ASP A 39 2.91 -12.10 -14.62
C ASP A 39 1.98 -11.56 -15.70
N LEU A 40 1.23 -12.44 -16.36
CA LEU A 40 0.26 -12.03 -17.37
C LEU A 40 -0.92 -11.30 -16.74
N ARG A 41 -1.39 -11.75 -15.57
CA ARG A 41 -2.47 -11.09 -14.82
C ARG A 41 -2.05 -9.67 -14.42
N ASP A 42 -0.88 -9.50 -13.83
CA ASP A 42 -0.39 -8.19 -13.41
C ASP A 42 -0.26 -7.23 -14.61
N ARG A 43 0.21 -7.71 -15.77
CA ARG A 43 0.28 -6.88 -16.99
C ARG A 43 -1.09 -6.43 -17.50
N ILE A 44 -2.11 -7.28 -17.37
CA ILE A 44 -3.51 -6.93 -17.73
C ILE A 44 -4.03 -5.86 -16.76
N ASP A 45 -3.82 -6.04 -15.46
CA ASP A 45 -4.29 -5.11 -14.44
C ASP A 45 -3.62 -3.74 -14.58
N VAL A 46 -2.29 -3.71 -14.82
CA VAL A 46 -1.55 -2.47 -15.11
C VAL A 46 -2.05 -1.80 -16.40
N ALA A 47 -2.31 -2.57 -17.45
CA ALA A 47 -2.85 -1.98 -18.68
C ALA A 47 -4.21 -1.33 -18.45
N GLY A 48 -5.07 -1.95 -17.63
CA GLY A 48 -6.35 -1.39 -17.19
C GLY A 48 -6.16 -0.07 -16.44
N ALA A 49 -5.33 -0.05 -15.40
CA ALA A 49 -5.04 1.15 -14.63
C ALA A 49 -4.40 2.26 -15.47
N ALA A 50 -3.60 1.87 -16.48
CA ALA A 50 -2.96 2.77 -17.43
C ALA A 50 -3.90 3.36 -18.51
N GLY A 51 -5.16 2.94 -18.56
CA GLY A 51 -6.07 3.32 -19.65
C GLY A 51 -5.67 2.78 -21.01
N ARG A 52 -4.91 1.67 -21.06
CA ARG A 52 -4.38 1.12 -22.31
C ARG A 52 -5.25 -0.03 -22.82
N THR A 53 -5.66 0.04 -24.08
CA THR A 53 -6.29 -1.07 -24.79
C THR A 53 -5.29 -1.98 -25.48
N THR A 54 -4.03 -1.49 -25.61
CA THR A 54 -2.91 -2.24 -26.21
C THR A 54 -1.64 -2.03 -25.36
N LEU A 55 -0.77 -3.06 -25.32
CA LEU A 55 0.56 -2.96 -24.73
C LEU A 55 1.60 -2.44 -25.73
N ALA A 56 2.81 -2.14 -25.24
CA ALA A 56 3.95 -1.88 -26.11
C ALA A 56 4.15 -3.03 -27.09
N GLY A 57 4.31 -2.70 -28.39
CA GLY A 57 4.34 -3.71 -29.47
C GLY A 57 2.98 -4.05 -30.09
N GLY A 58 1.90 -3.31 -29.73
CA GLY A 58 0.60 -3.41 -30.39
C GLY A 58 -0.27 -4.60 -29.98
N THR A 59 0.11 -5.35 -28.94
CA THR A 59 -0.70 -6.48 -28.47
C THR A 59 -1.98 -6.00 -27.79
N PRO A 60 -3.19 -6.35 -28.27
CA PRO A 60 -4.45 -5.97 -27.62
C PRO A 60 -4.58 -6.63 -26.24
N VAL A 61 -5.05 -5.87 -25.23
CA VAL A 61 -5.29 -6.38 -23.86
C VAL A 61 -6.30 -7.54 -23.88
N ALA A 62 -7.30 -7.52 -24.76
CA ALA A 62 -8.24 -8.63 -24.93
C ALA A 62 -7.54 -9.94 -25.34
N ALA A 63 -6.50 -9.88 -26.18
CA ALA A 63 -5.72 -11.06 -26.55
C ALA A 63 -4.94 -11.64 -25.35
N LEU A 64 -4.51 -10.79 -24.42
CA LEU A 64 -3.87 -11.20 -23.17
C LEU A 64 -4.85 -11.90 -22.23
N ALA A 65 -6.09 -11.43 -22.12
CA ALA A 65 -7.13 -12.06 -21.33
C ALA A 65 -7.45 -13.47 -21.85
N ALA A 66 -7.59 -13.63 -23.16
CA ALA A 66 -7.75 -14.96 -23.79
C ALA A 66 -6.54 -15.88 -23.52
N ARG A 67 -5.31 -15.35 -23.57
CA ARG A 67 -4.09 -16.09 -23.21
C ARG A 67 -4.09 -16.49 -21.74
N HIS A 68 -4.45 -15.57 -20.85
CA HIS A 68 -4.58 -15.84 -19.42
C HIS A 68 -5.53 -17.01 -19.17
N ASN A 69 -6.73 -16.99 -19.76
CA ASN A 69 -7.71 -18.05 -19.60
C ASN A 69 -7.20 -19.41 -20.15
N ARG A 70 -6.43 -19.41 -21.23
CA ARG A 70 -5.80 -20.64 -21.72
C ARG A 70 -4.75 -21.19 -20.76
N LEU A 71 -3.82 -20.34 -20.30
CA LEU A 71 -2.78 -20.74 -19.33
C LEU A 71 -3.40 -21.25 -18.03
N ARG A 72 -4.45 -20.57 -17.54
CA ARG A 72 -5.20 -21.01 -16.36
C ARG A 72 -5.76 -22.42 -16.52
N ARG A 73 -6.42 -22.72 -17.63
CA ARG A 73 -6.93 -24.08 -17.89
C ARG A 73 -5.81 -25.10 -17.94
N THR A 74 -4.71 -24.81 -18.65
CA THR A 74 -3.55 -25.69 -18.71
C THR A 74 -2.96 -25.97 -17.33
N LEU A 75 -2.85 -24.95 -16.49
CA LEU A 75 -2.34 -25.09 -15.12
C LEU A 75 -3.29 -25.95 -14.27
N LEU A 76 -4.60 -25.73 -14.36
CA LEU A 76 -5.60 -26.55 -13.65
C LEU A 76 -5.47 -28.03 -14.02
N THR A 77 -5.46 -28.36 -15.34
CA THR A 77 -5.31 -29.75 -15.81
C THR A 77 -4.01 -30.38 -15.31
N ARG A 78 -2.90 -29.63 -15.26
CA ARG A 78 -1.63 -30.15 -14.72
C ARG A 78 -1.68 -30.41 -13.23
N LEU A 79 -2.32 -29.52 -12.45
CA LEU A 79 -2.47 -29.71 -11.00
C LEU A 79 -3.44 -30.86 -10.68
N GLU A 80 -4.47 -31.07 -11.50
CA GLU A 80 -5.38 -32.21 -11.34
C GLU A 80 -4.68 -33.57 -11.61
N ALA A 81 -3.63 -33.58 -12.42
CA ALA A 81 -2.83 -34.79 -12.72
C ALA A 81 -1.77 -35.08 -11.63
N VAL A 82 -1.58 -34.23 -10.65
CA VAL A 82 -0.63 -34.41 -9.54
C VAL A 82 -1.27 -35.25 -8.44
N ASP A 83 -0.64 -36.36 -8.08
CA ASP A 83 -1.01 -37.11 -6.87
C ASP A 83 -0.57 -36.32 -5.62
N SER A 84 -1.48 -35.52 -5.10
CA SER A 84 -1.19 -34.66 -3.94
C SER A 84 -0.91 -35.43 -2.66
N ALA A 85 -1.32 -36.69 -2.56
CA ALA A 85 -1.07 -37.53 -1.39
C ALA A 85 0.39 -38.05 -1.35
N ALA A 86 1.05 -38.10 -2.51
CA ALA A 86 2.43 -38.56 -2.64
C ALA A 86 3.47 -37.41 -2.55
N LEU A 87 3.04 -36.15 -2.40
CA LEU A 87 3.94 -35.00 -2.34
C LEU A 87 4.68 -34.92 -1.01
N ALA A 88 5.96 -34.56 -1.07
CA ALA A 88 6.70 -34.12 0.12
C ALA A 88 6.09 -32.80 0.68
N GLU A 89 6.35 -32.51 1.93
CA GLU A 89 5.71 -31.39 2.65
C GLU A 89 5.81 -30.04 1.91
N ASP A 90 7.00 -29.66 1.44
CA ASP A 90 7.18 -28.39 0.71
C ASP A 90 6.50 -28.41 -0.66
N ASP A 91 6.48 -29.54 -1.37
CA ASP A 91 5.75 -29.71 -2.63
C ASP A 91 4.23 -29.65 -2.40
N ALA A 92 3.74 -30.26 -1.32
CA ALA A 92 2.32 -30.18 -0.94
C ALA A 92 1.90 -28.74 -0.61
N ARG A 93 2.76 -27.98 0.09
CA ARG A 93 2.53 -26.56 0.38
C ARG A 93 2.55 -25.71 -0.90
N ALA A 94 3.51 -25.91 -1.80
CA ALA A 94 3.58 -25.22 -3.09
C ALA A 94 2.35 -25.53 -3.96
N PHE A 95 1.93 -26.78 -4.01
CA PHE A 95 0.70 -27.20 -4.69
C PHE A 95 -0.53 -26.50 -4.11
N GLY A 96 -0.65 -26.45 -2.78
CA GLY A 96 -1.74 -25.76 -2.08
C GLY A 96 -1.77 -24.26 -2.38
N THR A 97 -0.60 -23.60 -2.39
CA THR A 97 -0.46 -22.18 -2.73
C THR A 97 -0.97 -21.87 -4.13
N MET A 98 -0.54 -22.66 -5.14
CA MET A 98 -1.00 -22.48 -6.52
C MET A 98 -2.51 -22.71 -6.66
N ARG A 99 -3.06 -23.72 -6.00
CA ARG A 99 -4.51 -24.00 -6.02
C ARG A 99 -5.31 -22.89 -5.36
N ALA A 100 -4.86 -22.38 -4.22
CA ALA A 100 -5.52 -21.27 -3.54
C ALA A 100 -5.54 -20.01 -4.44
N ALA A 101 -4.44 -19.68 -5.09
CA ALA A 101 -4.36 -18.55 -6.00
C ALA A 101 -5.32 -18.69 -7.20
N LEU A 102 -5.47 -19.90 -7.76
CA LEU A 102 -6.38 -20.16 -8.89
C LEU A 102 -7.87 -20.00 -8.51
N THR A 103 -8.23 -20.17 -7.26
CA THR A 103 -9.60 -20.01 -6.78
C THR A 103 -9.91 -18.59 -6.32
N ARG A 104 -8.92 -17.86 -5.84
CA ARG A 104 -9.08 -16.54 -5.24
C ARG A 104 -8.69 -15.41 -6.21
N ASP A 105 -7.48 -15.43 -6.73
CA ASP A 105 -6.85 -14.30 -7.41
C ASP A 105 -6.77 -14.47 -8.92
N LEU A 106 -6.56 -15.69 -9.38
CA LEU A 106 -6.39 -16.04 -10.80
C LEU A 106 -7.65 -16.65 -11.40
N VAL A 107 -8.79 -16.07 -11.12
CA VAL A 107 -10.07 -16.45 -11.72
C VAL A 107 -10.08 -16.18 -13.24
N ALA A 108 -10.96 -16.84 -13.97
CA ALA A 108 -11.13 -16.59 -15.39
C ALA A 108 -11.53 -15.13 -15.65
N LEU A 109 -10.86 -14.51 -16.60
CA LEU A 109 -11.19 -13.15 -17.04
C LEU A 109 -12.34 -13.19 -18.05
N PRO A 110 -13.17 -12.14 -18.15
CA PRO A 110 -14.15 -12.00 -19.22
C PRO A 110 -13.46 -12.06 -20.58
N ASP A 111 -14.08 -12.67 -21.57
CA ASP A 111 -13.54 -12.76 -22.95
C ASP A 111 -13.40 -11.38 -23.61
N SER A 112 -14.23 -10.42 -23.20
CA SER A 112 -14.05 -9.00 -23.48
C SER A 112 -13.57 -8.33 -22.21
N VAL A 113 -12.29 -8.00 -22.13
CA VAL A 113 -11.84 -6.97 -21.18
C VAL A 113 -12.48 -5.67 -21.67
N PRO A 114 -13.42 -5.05 -20.96
CA PRO A 114 -13.96 -3.79 -21.42
C PRO A 114 -12.78 -2.85 -21.63
N PRO A 115 -12.79 -2.05 -22.71
CA PRO A 115 -11.90 -0.90 -22.77
C PRO A 115 -12.08 -0.16 -21.45
N THR A 116 -10.99 0.28 -20.88
CA THR A 116 -10.93 0.95 -19.56
C THR A 116 -12.17 1.75 -19.28
N PRO A 117 -12.68 1.66 -18.04
CA PRO A 117 -14.01 2.15 -17.78
C PRO A 117 -14.10 3.59 -18.25
N ALA A 118 -15.02 3.91 -18.95
CA ALA A 118 -16.11 4.77 -18.62
C ALA A 118 -15.83 5.76 -17.45
N ALA A 119 -14.62 6.37 -17.41
CA ALA A 119 -14.51 7.72 -16.90
C ALA A 119 -15.45 8.70 -17.69
N GLU A 120 -15.93 8.26 -18.83
CA GLU A 120 -16.75 9.06 -19.74
C GLU A 120 -18.26 9.03 -19.45
N ARG A 121 -18.76 8.05 -18.73
CA ARG A 121 -20.18 8.00 -18.41
C ARG A 121 -20.42 8.01 -16.90
N ARG A 122 -21.07 9.09 -16.44
CA ARG A 122 -21.51 9.18 -15.05
C ARG A 122 -22.38 7.98 -14.71
N PRO A 123 -22.03 7.18 -13.67
CA PRO A 123 -22.86 6.07 -13.23
C PRO A 123 -24.19 6.60 -12.66
N ASP A 124 -25.22 5.78 -12.70
CA ASP A 124 -26.45 6.04 -11.98
C ASP A 124 -26.21 5.87 -10.48
N CYS A 125 -26.11 6.99 -9.77
CA CYS A 125 -25.91 7.04 -8.32
C CYS A 125 -27.21 7.32 -7.54
N GLY A 126 -28.34 7.41 -8.24
CA GLY A 126 -29.68 7.61 -7.66
C GLY A 126 -30.41 6.32 -7.30
N TYR A 127 -29.68 5.21 -7.08
CA TYR A 127 -30.26 3.92 -6.75
C TYR A 127 -30.80 3.83 -5.31
N ASP A 128 -31.76 2.93 -5.10
CA ASP A 128 -32.24 2.55 -3.75
C ASP A 128 -31.33 1.46 -3.14
N PRO A 129 -30.54 1.79 -2.10
CA PRO A 129 -29.66 0.81 -1.46
C PRO A 129 -30.41 -0.36 -0.82
N ALA A 130 -31.62 -0.12 -0.28
CA ALA A 130 -32.41 -1.16 0.39
C ALA A 130 -32.95 -2.16 -0.63
N ALA A 131 -33.44 -1.69 -1.78
CA ALA A 131 -33.89 -2.57 -2.85
C ALA A 131 -32.76 -3.45 -3.39
N ILE A 132 -31.54 -2.89 -3.58
CA ILE A 132 -30.39 -3.68 -4.01
C ILE A 132 -29.99 -4.70 -2.94
N ALA A 133 -29.92 -4.27 -1.67
CA ALA A 133 -29.51 -5.12 -0.55
C ALA A 133 -30.41 -6.36 -0.40
N SER A 134 -31.69 -6.26 -0.75
CA SER A 134 -32.66 -7.35 -0.68
C SER A 134 -32.48 -8.45 -1.73
N THR A 135 -31.64 -8.21 -2.76
CA THR A 135 -31.40 -9.19 -3.83
C THR A 135 -30.45 -10.31 -3.41
N ARG A 136 -30.48 -11.45 -4.12
CA ARG A 136 -29.59 -12.59 -3.84
C ARG A 136 -28.09 -12.19 -3.81
N ASN A 137 -27.68 -11.31 -4.71
CA ASN A 137 -26.30 -10.81 -4.82
C ASN A 137 -26.16 -9.37 -4.28
N GLY A 138 -27.02 -9.01 -3.30
CA GLY A 138 -27.17 -7.64 -2.82
C GLY A 138 -25.86 -7.01 -2.35
N LEU A 139 -25.02 -7.74 -1.60
CA LEU A 139 -23.75 -7.23 -1.12
C LEU A 139 -22.82 -6.84 -2.28
N ASP A 140 -22.54 -7.77 -3.19
CA ASP A 140 -21.63 -7.51 -4.31
C ASP A 140 -22.17 -6.44 -5.28
N SER A 141 -23.48 -6.43 -5.46
CA SER A 141 -24.14 -5.43 -6.32
C SER A 141 -24.09 -4.05 -5.70
N LEU A 142 -24.30 -3.95 -4.39
CA LEU A 142 -24.25 -2.70 -3.64
C LEU A 142 -22.81 -2.17 -3.60
N ARG A 143 -21.82 -3.02 -3.28
CA ARG A 143 -20.39 -2.68 -3.30
C ARG A 143 -19.95 -2.13 -4.65
N ARG A 144 -20.26 -2.82 -5.75
CA ARG A 144 -19.93 -2.35 -7.10
C ARG A 144 -20.57 -1.00 -7.44
N ARG A 145 -21.81 -0.76 -7.04
CA ARG A 145 -22.48 0.52 -7.31
C ARG A 145 -21.89 1.67 -6.49
N ILE A 146 -21.67 1.46 -5.19
CA ILE A 146 -21.01 2.46 -4.34
C ILE A 146 -19.64 2.80 -4.91
N TYR A 147 -18.84 1.77 -5.23
CA TYR A 147 -17.50 1.97 -5.74
C TYR A 147 -17.48 2.66 -7.11
N ALA A 148 -18.40 2.33 -8.02
CA ALA A 148 -18.51 3.02 -9.30
C ALA A 148 -18.84 4.51 -9.12
N CYS A 149 -19.77 4.85 -8.22
CA CYS A 149 -20.10 6.24 -7.90
C CYS A 149 -18.93 6.99 -7.25
N TYR A 150 -18.23 6.33 -6.31
CA TYR A 150 -17.04 6.87 -5.69
C TYR A 150 -15.92 7.10 -6.72
N ALA A 151 -15.62 6.11 -7.54
CA ALA A 151 -14.59 6.19 -8.57
C ALA A 151 -14.86 7.35 -9.53
N TRP A 152 -16.11 7.55 -9.94
CA TRP A 152 -16.47 8.70 -10.76
C TRP A 152 -16.32 10.03 -10.01
N ALA A 153 -16.87 10.14 -8.80
CA ALA A 153 -16.87 11.36 -8.02
C ALA A 153 -15.46 11.85 -7.66
N GLN A 154 -14.55 10.92 -7.31
CA GLN A 154 -13.16 11.27 -6.97
C GLN A 154 -12.36 11.84 -8.15
N HIS A 155 -12.79 11.59 -9.40
CA HIS A 155 -12.16 12.15 -10.61
C HIS A 155 -12.84 13.43 -11.11
N HIS A 156 -13.99 13.80 -10.54
CA HIS A 156 -14.83 14.89 -11.04
C HIS A 156 -15.23 15.86 -9.92
N VAL A 157 -14.22 16.35 -9.17
CA VAL A 157 -14.44 17.38 -8.14
C VAL A 157 -14.45 18.75 -8.78
N ALA A 158 -15.60 19.43 -8.74
CA ALA A 158 -15.75 20.77 -9.31
C ALA A 158 -15.17 21.83 -8.36
N VAL A 159 -14.22 22.62 -8.84
CA VAL A 159 -13.56 23.69 -8.07
C VAL A 159 -13.44 24.94 -8.96
N GLY A 160 -14.20 26.01 -8.67
CA GLY A 160 -14.05 27.30 -9.33
C GLY A 160 -14.23 27.30 -10.85
N GLY A 161 -14.99 26.36 -11.40
CA GLY A 161 -15.19 26.17 -12.84
C GLY A 161 -14.31 25.09 -13.46
N ASP A 162 -13.28 24.63 -12.76
CA ASP A 162 -12.41 23.53 -13.16
C ASP A 162 -12.90 22.20 -12.58
N THR A 163 -12.43 21.09 -13.18
CA THR A 163 -12.63 19.75 -12.67
C THR A 163 -11.28 19.18 -12.25
N LEU A 164 -11.15 18.83 -10.97
CA LEU A 164 -9.95 18.25 -10.39
C LEU A 164 -10.24 16.82 -9.89
N ASP A 165 -9.20 16.03 -9.71
CA ASP A 165 -9.32 14.80 -8.93
C ASP A 165 -9.17 15.07 -7.42
N ARG A 166 -9.66 14.13 -6.61
CA ARG A 166 -9.63 14.21 -5.14
C ARG A 166 -8.23 14.47 -4.58
N LEU A 167 -7.21 13.79 -5.11
CA LEU A 167 -5.83 13.91 -4.59
C LEU A 167 -5.27 15.30 -4.89
N SER A 168 -5.56 15.84 -6.06
CA SER A 168 -5.21 17.22 -6.41
C SER A 168 -5.85 18.25 -5.45
N VAL A 169 -7.11 18.04 -5.06
CA VAL A 169 -7.78 18.91 -4.08
C VAL A 169 -7.13 18.76 -2.69
N LEU A 170 -6.86 17.54 -2.23
CA LEU A 170 -6.17 17.31 -0.94
C LEU A 170 -4.76 17.94 -0.92
N SER A 171 -4.03 17.84 -2.01
CA SER A 171 -2.73 18.49 -2.17
C SER A 171 -2.85 20.02 -2.13
N ALA A 172 -3.88 20.59 -2.79
CA ALA A 172 -4.15 22.02 -2.73
C ALA A 172 -4.47 22.50 -1.32
N LEU A 173 -5.23 21.73 -0.51
CA LEU A 173 -5.48 22.03 0.91
C LEU A 173 -4.19 22.19 1.72
N GLY A 174 -3.17 21.37 1.42
CA GLY A 174 -1.85 21.45 2.07
C GLY A 174 -1.06 22.71 1.73
N ARG A 175 -1.37 23.39 0.62
CA ARG A 175 -0.60 24.53 0.08
C ARG A 175 -1.32 25.88 0.15
N THR A 176 -2.65 25.88 0.18
CA THR A 176 -3.46 27.11 0.15
C THR A 176 -3.36 27.86 1.48
N GLU A 177 -2.96 29.14 1.46
CA GLU A 177 -2.77 29.96 2.66
C GLU A 177 -4.08 30.48 3.25
N ASP A 178 -5.04 30.82 2.40
CA ASP A 178 -6.33 31.37 2.81
C ASP A 178 -7.25 30.28 3.42
N PRO A 179 -7.65 30.40 4.70
CA PRO A 179 -8.54 29.44 5.36
C PRO A 179 -9.94 29.36 4.70
N ALA A 180 -10.45 30.46 4.17
CA ALA A 180 -11.76 30.47 3.51
C ALA A 180 -11.70 29.68 2.20
N GLU A 181 -10.59 29.79 1.47
CA GLU A 181 -10.36 29.01 0.26
C GLU A 181 -10.15 27.54 0.60
N ARG A 182 -9.39 27.18 1.67
CA ARG A 182 -9.29 25.78 2.12
C ARG A 182 -10.65 25.19 2.46
N ARG A 183 -11.50 25.95 3.15
CA ARG A 183 -12.87 25.50 3.45
C ARG A 183 -13.65 25.23 2.14
N ARG A 184 -13.54 26.12 1.15
CA ARG A 184 -14.20 25.96 -0.16
C ARG A 184 -13.71 24.69 -0.88
N LEU A 185 -12.39 24.47 -0.92
CA LEU A 185 -11.77 23.28 -1.50
C LEU A 185 -12.22 21.99 -0.80
N PHE A 186 -12.24 21.99 0.53
CA PHE A 186 -12.65 20.84 1.31
C PHE A 186 -14.12 20.49 1.06
N LEU A 187 -15.01 21.46 1.08
CA LEU A 187 -16.44 21.24 0.83
C LEU A 187 -16.71 20.82 -0.62
N ALA A 188 -15.86 21.17 -1.57
CA ALA A 188 -15.95 20.67 -2.95
C ALA A 188 -15.81 19.14 -3.03
N LEU A 189 -15.22 18.48 -2.01
CA LEU A 189 -15.13 17.02 -1.90
C LEU A 189 -16.45 16.36 -1.46
N GLU A 190 -17.50 17.11 -1.12
CA GLU A 190 -18.79 16.57 -0.66
C GLU A 190 -19.38 15.48 -1.59
N PRO A 191 -19.37 15.61 -2.92
CA PRO A 191 -19.84 14.54 -3.80
C PRO A 191 -19.08 13.22 -3.64
N VAL A 192 -17.80 13.26 -3.23
CA VAL A 192 -16.98 12.06 -3.00
C VAL A 192 -17.50 11.30 -1.79
N TRP A 193 -17.62 11.94 -0.64
CA TRP A 193 -18.10 11.24 0.56
C TRP A 193 -19.59 10.90 0.51
N ARG A 194 -20.41 11.71 -0.19
CA ARG A 194 -21.82 11.38 -0.42
C ARG A 194 -22.00 10.14 -1.30
N SER A 195 -21.08 9.87 -2.21
CA SER A 195 -21.15 8.67 -3.06
C SER A 195 -21.03 7.37 -2.24
N ILE A 196 -20.37 7.42 -1.09
CA ILE A 196 -20.22 6.29 -0.15
C ILE A 196 -21.35 6.32 0.88
N ASN A 197 -21.51 7.44 1.60
CA ASN A 197 -22.39 7.49 2.78
C ASN A 197 -23.77 8.16 2.54
N GLY A 198 -24.04 8.68 1.35
CA GLY A 198 -25.32 9.38 1.08
C GLY A 198 -25.55 10.54 2.05
N ALA A 199 -26.72 10.58 2.67
CA ALA A 199 -27.12 11.59 3.67
C ALA A 199 -26.87 11.14 5.12
N ASN A 200 -26.05 10.13 5.35
CA ASN A 200 -25.77 9.54 6.67
C ASN A 200 -26.99 8.93 7.39
N GLY A 201 -28.05 8.61 6.68
CA GLY A 201 -29.21 7.96 7.26
C GLY A 201 -28.97 6.46 7.53
N PRO A 202 -29.89 5.78 8.27
CA PRO A 202 -29.81 4.33 8.50
C PRO A 202 -29.80 3.52 7.19
N ASP A 203 -30.41 4.04 6.14
CA ASP A 203 -30.48 3.44 4.82
C ASP A 203 -29.36 3.91 3.87
N SER A 204 -28.32 4.60 4.39
CA SER A 204 -27.21 5.02 3.55
C SER A 204 -26.52 3.81 2.90
N PRO A 205 -25.95 3.97 1.70
CA PRO A 205 -25.38 2.86 0.95
C PRO A 205 -24.31 2.09 1.75
N TYR A 206 -23.42 2.80 2.40
CA TYR A 206 -22.33 2.19 3.18
C TYR A 206 -22.85 1.40 4.39
N ARG A 207 -23.78 1.96 5.16
CA ARG A 207 -24.36 1.26 6.33
C ARG A 207 -25.10 -0.01 5.92
N ARG A 208 -25.86 0.04 4.83
CA ARG A 208 -26.53 -1.16 4.27
C ARG A 208 -25.52 -2.21 3.81
N MET A 209 -24.44 -1.78 3.17
CA MET A 209 -23.34 -2.68 2.78
C MET A 209 -22.70 -3.34 4.00
N LEU A 210 -22.36 -2.58 5.05
CA LEU A 210 -21.75 -3.13 6.26
C LEU A 210 -22.65 -4.13 7.00
N VAL A 211 -23.95 -3.84 7.12
CA VAL A 211 -24.89 -4.80 7.73
C VAL A 211 -24.89 -6.12 6.96
N LEU A 212 -24.88 -6.07 5.63
CA LEU A 212 -24.79 -7.29 4.80
C LEU A 212 -23.43 -7.98 4.94
N GLU A 213 -22.34 -7.23 4.96
CA GLU A 213 -20.98 -7.74 5.16
C GLU A 213 -20.87 -8.52 6.47
N VAL A 214 -21.27 -7.90 7.57
CA VAL A 214 -21.21 -8.50 8.90
C VAL A 214 -22.16 -9.70 9.02
N SER A 215 -23.38 -9.62 8.45
CA SER A 215 -24.36 -10.72 8.51
C SER A 215 -23.95 -11.96 7.72
N ARG A 216 -23.13 -11.79 6.68
CA ARG A 216 -22.66 -12.88 5.80
C ARG A 216 -21.27 -13.40 6.18
N ARG A 217 -20.58 -12.71 7.07
CA ARG A 217 -19.26 -13.12 7.51
C ARG A 217 -19.35 -14.44 8.28
N PRO A 218 -18.50 -15.43 7.96
CA PRO A 218 -18.39 -16.62 8.80
C PRO A 218 -18.08 -16.22 10.25
N ALA A 219 -18.62 -17.00 11.20
CA ALA A 219 -18.25 -16.83 12.60
C ALA A 219 -16.71 -16.98 12.74
N GLY A 220 -16.05 -16.03 13.40
CA GLY A 220 -14.62 -16.06 13.61
C GLY A 220 -13.95 -14.71 13.37
N GLU A 221 -12.69 -14.76 12.96
CA GLU A 221 -11.78 -13.63 12.79
C GLU A 221 -12.22 -12.70 11.64
N THR A 222 -12.18 -11.40 11.86
CA THR A 222 -12.38 -10.38 10.81
C THR A 222 -11.17 -10.32 9.87
N ALA A 223 -11.33 -9.70 8.68
CA ALA A 223 -10.20 -9.45 7.78
C ALA A 223 -9.10 -8.61 8.47
N ALA A 224 -9.49 -7.60 9.26
CA ALA A 224 -8.58 -6.77 10.03
C ALA A 224 -7.80 -7.57 11.09
N GLU A 225 -8.49 -8.41 11.86
CA GLU A 225 -7.86 -9.27 12.88
C GLU A 225 -6.94 -10.31 12.25
N LYS A 226 -7.32 -10.87 11.10
CA LYS A 226 -6.47 -11.79 10.34
C LYS A 226 -5.17 -11.12 9.89
N GLN A 227 -5.24 -9.94 9.29
CA GLN A 227 -4.05 -9.19 8.85
C GLN A 227 -3.17 -8.79 10.04
N ALA A 228 -3.77 -8.36 11.15
CA ALA A 228 -3.04 -8.10 12.39
C ALA A 228 -2.26 -9.34 12.86
N ARG A 229 -2.92 -10.49 12.93
CA ARG A 229 -2.30 -11.77 13.33
C ARG A 229 -1.19 -12.21 12.38
N LEU A 230 -1.38 -12.09 11.07
CA LEU A 230 -0.36 -12.40 10.06
C LEU A 230 0.86 -11.48 10.19
N SER A 231 0.67 -10.29 10.73
CA SER A 231 1.73 -9.31 11.01
C SER A 231 2.36 -9.47 12.39
N GLY A 232 1.96 -10.46 13.19
CA GLY A 232 2.45 -10.65 14.56
C GLY A 232 1.80 -9.73 15.61
N VAL A 233 0.73 -9.02 15.26
CA VAL A 233 -0.05 -8.18 16.20
C VAL A 233 -1.17 -9.02 16.81
N PRO A 234 -1.22 -9.17 18.15
CA PRO A 234 -2.32 -9.90 18.78
C PRO A 234 -3.65 -9.17 18.53
N PRO A 235 -4.69 -9.83 17.99
CA PRO A 235 -5.97 -9.20 17.68
C PRO A 235 -6.60 -8.46 18.86
N ASP A 236 -6.53 -9.04 20.06
CA ASP A 236 -7.05 -8.42 21.31
C ASP A 236 -6.29 -7.16 21.73
N SER A 237 -5.09 -6.94 21.20
CA SER A 237 -4.26 -5.77 21.48
C SER A 237 -4.43 -4.65 20.45
N LEU A 238 -4.93 -4.98 19.25
CA LEU A 238 -5.00 -4.05 18.12
C LEU A 238 -5.67 -2.73 18.50
N GLY A 239 -6.91 -2.77 18.96
CA GLY A 239 -7.64 -1.54 19.33
C GLY A 239 -6.95 -0.71 20.41
N ARG A 240 -6.36 -1.36 21.42
CA ARG A 240 -5.60 -0.66 22.49
C ARG A 240 -4.34 0.03 21.95
N TRP A 241 -3.63 -0.62 21.03
CA TRP A 241 -2.43 -0.03 20.44
C TRP A 241 -2.75 1.15 19.54
N LEU A 242 -3.83 1.04 18.76
CA LEU A 242 -4.32 2.15 17.93
C LEU A 242 -4.74 3.36 18.79
N LEU A 243 -5.43 3.14 19.90
CA LEU A 243 -5.77 4.20 20.84
C LEU A 243 -4.52 4.83 21.47
N ALA A 244 -3.53 4.03 21.89
CA ALA A 244 -2.28 4.52 22.44
C ALA A 244 -1.49 5.41 21.45
N ILE A 245 -1.59 5.14 20.14
CA ILE A 245 -1.01 6.00 19.10
C ILE A 245 -1.72 7.35 19.08
N LEU A 246 -3.06 7.35 19.05
CA LEU A 246 -3.85 8.60 19.06
C LEU A 246 -3.64 9.41 20.36
N GLU A 247 -3.57 8.74 21.51
CA GLU A 247 -3.25 9.38 22.80
C GLU A 247 -1.86 10.03 22.79
N THR A 248 -0.86 9.31 22.25
CA THR A 248 0.50 9.86 22.14
C THR A 248 0.55 11.08 21.24
N TRP A 249 -0.19 11.09 20.13
CA TRP A 249 -0.33 12.25 19.26
C TRP A 249 -1.00 13.42 19.96
N ARG A 250 -2.15 13.17 20.60
CA ARG A 250 -2.89 14.19 21.36
C ARG A 250 -2.00 14.87 22.40
N ASP A 251 -1.28 14.04 23.16
CA ASP A 251 -0.44 14.51 24.25
C ASP A 251 0.84 15.21 23.77
N ALA A 252 1.29 14.95 22.56
CA ALA A 252 2.44 15.62 21.94
C ALA A 252 2.07 16.89 21.17
N GLY A 253 0.80 17.09 20.85
CA GLY A 253 0.30 18.21 20.06
C GLY A 253 -0.12 19.41 20.93
N PRO A 254 -0.35 20.59 20.32
CA PRO A 254 -0.97 21.72 21.00
C PRO A 254 -2.46 21.47 21.26
N ASP A 255 -3.00 22.09 22.31
CA ASP A 255 -4.42 21.95 22.68
C ASP A 255 -5.40 22.69 21.75
N SER A 256 -4.91 23.51 20.83
CA SER A 256 -5.75 24.27 19.91
C SER A 256 -6.50 23.37 18.93
N LEU A 257 -7.82 23.59 18.82
CA LEU A 257 -8.64 22.95 17.80
C LEU A 257 -8.29 23.48 16.41
N VAL A 258 -8.37 22.61 15.41
CA VAL A 258 -8.18 22.93 13.99
C VAL A 258 -9.42 22.50 13.20
N GLU A 259 -9.79 23.26 12.20
CA GLU A 259 -10.88 22.89 11.30
C GLU A 259 -10.46 21.69 10.42
N PRO A 260 -11.38 20.83 9.97
CA PRO A 260 -11.04 19.69 9.10
C PRO A 260 -10.29 20.11 7.83
N TRP A 261 -10.66 21.26 7.23
CA TRP A 261 -10.00 21.83 6.03
C TRP A 261 -8.62 22.41 6.30
N ASP A 262 -8.25 22.67 7.57
CA ASP A 262 -6.94 23.19 7.97
C ASP A 262 -5.95 22.07 8.33
N TRP A 263 -6.41 20.82 8.45
CA TRP A 263 -5.58 19.69 8.85
C TRP A 263 -4.37 19.50 7.94
N TYR A 264 -4.59 19.44 6.64
CA TYR A 264 -3.53 19.24 5.65
C TYR A 264 -2.55 20.42 5.60
N TYR A 265 -3.06 21.65 5.73
CA TYR A 265 -2.22 22.85 5.78
C TYR A 265 -1.35 22.87 7.03
N ARG A 266 -1.92 22.56 8.20
CA ARG A 266 -1.19 22.51 9.47
C ARG A 266 -0.02 21.52 9.43
N ASN A 267 -0.23 20.35 8.85
CA ASN A 267 0.77 19.29 8.75
C ASN A 267 1.67 19.39 7.50
N GLY A 268 1.33 20.21 6.51
CA GLY A 268 2.01 20.33 5.22
C GLY A 268 3.19 21.33 5.18
N ARG A 269 3.72 21.79 6.32
CA ARG A 269 4.81 22.78 6.34
C ARG A 269 6.07 22.34 5.56
N PRO A 270 6.58 21.10 5.71
CA PRO A 270 7.74 20.65 4.93
C PRO A 270 7.49 20.68 3.42
N ALA A 271 6.31 20.25 2.98
CA ALA A 271 5.94 20.28 1.56
C ALA A 271 5.92 21.71 1.00
N ARG A 272 5.41 22.69 1.76
CA ARG A 272 5.42 24.10 1.36
C ARG A 272 6.82 24.71 1.35
N ALA A 273 7.62 24.43 2.39
CA ALA A 273 8.96 25.01 2.52
C ALA A 273 9.95 24.43 1.51
N LEU A 274 9.88 23.13 1.24
CA LEU A 274 10.88 22.40 0.46
C LEU A 274 10.40 22.01 -0.94
N GLY A 275 9.09 22.09 -1.22
CA GLY A 275 8.49 21.62 -2.48
C GLY A 275 9.09 22.28 -3.73
N GLY A 276 9.38 23.57 -3.68
CA GLY A 276 10.01 24.30 -4.79
C GLY A 276 11.42 23.81 -5.17
N ARG A 277 12.08 23.04 -4.31
CA ARG A 277 13.38 22.43 -4.57
C ARG A 277 13.31 21.13 -5.35
N ILE A 278 12.12 20.58 -5.51
CA ILE A 278 11.86 19.29 -6.16
C ILE A 278 10.97 19.54 -7.36
N THR A 279 11.60 19.79 -8.52
CA THR A 279 10.83 19.87 -9.78
C THR A 279 10.37 18.48 -10.22
N ARG A 280 9.44 18.41 -11.14
CA ARG A 280 8.95 17.12 -11.70
C ARG A 280 10.10 16.31 -12.31
N GLU A 281 10.98 16.94 -13.06
CA GLU A 281 12.14 16.30 -13.70
C GLU A 281 13.16 15.80 -12.67
N ARG A 282 13.20 16.43 -11.49
CA ARG A 282 14.09 16.03 -10.39
C ARG A 282 13.57 14.81 -9.64
N LEU A 283 12.26 14.56 -9.62
CA LEU A 283 11.66 13.44 -8.86
C LEU A 283 12.34 12.11 -9.15
N THR A 284 12.33 11.66 -10.40
CA THR A 284 12.87 10.35 -10.80
C THR A 284 14.39 10.27 -10.57
N ARG A 285 15.09 11.37 -10.84
CA ARG A 285 16.55 11.44 -10.63
C ARG A 285 16.89 11.32 -9.15
N LEU A 286 16.24 12.10 -8.30
CA LEU A 286 16.48 12.09 -6.84
C LEU A 286 16.12 10.75 -6.23
N ASN A 287 14.99 10.16 -6.62
CA ASN A 287 14.61 8.80 -6.22
C ASN A 287 15.72 7.78 -6.56
N ALA A 288 16.25 7.81 -7.77
CA ALA A 288 17.32 6.91 -8.19
C ALA A 288 18.66 7.18 -7.46
N GLU A 289 18.96 8.43 -7.16
CA GLU A 289 20.16 8.82 -6.40
C GLU A 289 20.07 8.31 -4.95
N VAL A 290 18.93 8.48 -4.28
CA VAL A 290 18.69 8.01 -2.91
C VAL A 290 18.86 6.48 -2.82
N TYR A 291 18.19 5.72 -3.66
CA TYR A 291 18.29 4.26 -3.62
C TYR A 291 19.68 3.75 -4.00
N ARG A 292 20.34 4.37 -4.97
CA ARG A 292 21.74 4.03 -5.31
C ARG A 292 22.69 4.29 -4.14
N ALA A 293 22.49 5.39 -3.43
CA ALA A 293 23.29 5.72 -2.25
C ALA A 293 23.10 4.71 -1.11
N LEU A 294 21.97 4.01 -1.08
CA LEU A 294 21.65 2.91 -0.15
C LEU A 294 22.05 1.52 -0.69
N GLY A 295 22.75 1.46 -1.83
CA GLY A 295 23.19 0.21 -2.44
C GLY A 295 22.16 -0.50 -3.33
N ALA A 296 20.99 0.08 -3.55
CA ALA A 296 19.97 -0.44 -4.46
C ALA A 296 20.07 0.25 -5.82
N ASP A 297 20.79 -0.35 -6.77
CA ASP A 297 20.83 0.15 -8.15
C ASP A 297 19.54 -0.24 -8.88
N LEU A 298 18.62 0.69 -9.01
CA LEU A 298 17.29 0.48 -9.61
C LEU A 298 17.34 -0.02 -11.06
N ARG A 299 18.41 0.34 -11.79
CA ARG A 299 18.63 -0.16 -13.15
C ARG A 299 19.06 -1.64 -13.14
N ALA A 300 19.98 -2.01 -12.27
CA ALA A 300 20.40 -3.39 -12.09
C ALA A 300 19.26 -4.27 -11.54
N LEU A 301 18.37 -3.69 -10.71
CA LEU A 301 17.16 -4.33 -10.21
C LEU A 301 16.00 -4.32 -11.23
N ASN A 302 16.23 -3.78 -12.43
CA ASN A 302 15.29 -3.76 -13.55
C ASN A 302 13.94 -3.08 -13.24
N VAL A 303 13.95 -2.08 -12.34
CA VAL A 303 12.74 -1.33 -11.97
C VAL A 303 12.22 -0.51 -13.14
N ARG A 304 10.93 -0.64 -13.45
CA ARG A 304 10.23 0.10 -14.50
C ARG A 304 9.35 1.18 -13.91
N TYR A 305 9.24 2.31 -14.61
CA TYR A 305 8.43 3.44 -14.18
C TYR A 305 7.45 3.86 -15.27
N ASP A 306 6.20 4.09 -14.89
CA ASP A 306 5.17 4.74 -15.68
C ASP A 306 4.60 5.91 -14.86
N LEU A 307 5.22 7.09 -14.96
CA LEU A 307 4.93 8.26 -14.13
C LEU A 307 4.22 9.39 -14.91
N GLU A 308 4.13 9.26 -16.25
CA GLU A 308 3.58 10.32 -17.09
C GLU A 308 2.06 10.41 -16.96
N PRO A 309 1.51 11.62 -16.72
CA PRO A 309 0.09 11.85 -16.78
C PRO A 309 -0.42 11.68 -18.22
N ARG A 310 -1.57 11.07 -18.37
CA ARG A 310 -2.29 10.95 -19.64
C ARG A 310 -3.77 10.72 -19.42
N GLU A 311 -4.58 10.99 -20.43
CA GLU A 311 -6.01 10.72 -20.39
C GLU A 311 -6.31 9.24 -20.13
N GLY A 312 -7.34 8.96 -19.34
CA GLY A 312 -7.75 7.60 -18.96
C GLY A 312 -6.84 6.87 -17.96
N LYS A 313 -5.69 7.47 -17.59
CA LYS A 313 -4.82 6.89 -16.56
C LYS A 313 -5.38 7.16 -15.17
N THR A 314 -5.51 6.12 -14.37
CA THR A 314 -5.97 6.23 -12.98
C THR A 314 -4.96 7.04 -12.15
N PRO A 315 -5.37 8.10 -11.42
CA PRO A 315 -4.48 8.93 -10.61
C PRO A 315 -4.24 8.31 -9.23
N VAL A 316 -3.65 7.12 -9.21
CA VAL A 316 -3.18 6.44 -8.00
C VAL A 316 -1.74 6.03 -8.21
N ALA A 317 -0.95 5.92 -7.13
CA ALA A 317 0.35 5.29 -7.17
C ALA A 317 0.23 3.84 -6.69
N PHE A 318 0.99 2.95 -7.31
CA PHE A 318 1.16 1.56 -6.86
C PHE A 318 2.38 0.93 -7.53
N CYS A 319 2.89 -0.12 -6.90
CA CYS A 319 3.90 -0.99 -7.49
C CYS A 319 3.37 -2.41 -7.66
N THR A 320 3.82 -3.09 -8.71
CA THR A 320 3.44 -4.47 -8.99
C THR A 320 4.58 -5.26 -9.64
N PHE A 321 4.42 -6.57 -9.70
CA PHE A 321 5.29 -7.45 -10.47
C PHE A 321 4.99 -7.28 -11.97
N GLY A 322 5.83 -6.60 -12.73
CA GLY A 322 5.74 -6.65 -14.20
C GLY A 322 6.15 -8.02 -14.73
N ALA A 323 7.21 -8.59 -14.13
CA ALA A 323 7.57 -10.01 -14.17
C ALA A 323 8.20 -10.40 -12.84
N ARG A 324 7.88 -11.60 -12.36
CA ARG A 324 8.37 -12.08 -11.06
C ARG A 324 9.85 -12.46 -11.10
N PRO A 325 10.57 -12.28 -9.97
CA PRO A 325 11.91 -12.79 -9.82
C PRO A 325 11.95 -14.31 -10.02
N ARG A 326 13.00 -14.79 -10.68
CA ARG A 326 13.15 -16.22 -10.99
C ARG A 326 14.58 -16.64 -11.29
N LEU A 327 14.90 -17.89 -11.05
CA LEU A 327 16.16 -18.49 -11.46
C LEU A 327 16.10 -18.84 -12.94
N ARG A 328 17.04 -18.33 -13.76
CA ARG A 328 17.19 -18.66 -15.19
C ARG A 328 18.65 -19.04 -15.45
N ASP A 329 18.86 -20.22 -16.02
CA ASP A 329 20.21 -20.69 -16.38
C ASP A 329 21.23 -20.58 -15.23
N GLY A 330 20.79 -20.92 -14.02
CA GLY A 330 21.60 -20.84 -12.80
C GLY A 330 21.86 -19.42 -12.28
N ARG A 331 21.26 -18.39 -12.90
CA ARG A 331 21.36 -17.00 -12.47
C ARG A 331 20.03 -16.46 -12.00
N TRP A 332 20.05 -15.71 -10.89
CA TRP A 332 18.87 -15.07 -10.38
C TRP A 332 18.55 -13.79 -11.17
N SER A 333 17.31 -13.71 -11.67
CA SER A 333 16.76 -12.51 -12.29
C SER A 333 15.86 -11.78 -11.29
N PRO A 334 16.03 -10.48 -11.05
CA PRO A 334 15.18 -9.70 -10.14
C PRO A 334 13.74 -9.49 -10.69
N GLY A 335 13.41 -10.00 -11.85
CA GLY A 335 12.13 -9.74 -12.49
C GLY A 335 12.08 -8.36 -13.14
N GLU A 336 10.89 -7.78 -13.20
CA GLU A 336 10.62 -6.42 -13.72
C GLU A 336 9.61 -5.71 -12.81
N PRO A 337 9.97 -5.34 -11.57
CA PRO A 337 9.06 -4.58 -10.72
C PRO A 337 8.68 -3.26 -11.42
N SER A 338 7.40 -2.93 -11.37
CA SER A 338 6.84 -1.80 -12.13
C SER A 338 6.13 -0.83 -11.20
N VAL A 339 6.63 0.40 -11.15
CA VAL A 339 6.06 1.53 -10.42
C VAL A 339 5.18 2.34 -11.36
N PHE A 340 3.95 2.55 -10.94
CA PHE A 340 2.94 3.29 -11.65
C PHE A 340 2.45 4.45 -10.79
N ALA A 341 2.47 5.68 -11.32
CA ALA A 341 1.95 6.86 -10.66
C ALA A 341 1.61 7.94 -11.69
N THR A 342 0.94 9.01 -11.27
CA THR A 342 0.58 10.13 -12.15
C THR A 342 1.03 11.44 -11.53
N TYR A 343 2.26 11.85 -11.80
CA TYR A 343 2.80 13.11 -11.28
C TYR A 343 2.69 14.22 -12.33
N ARG A 344 1.87 15.22 -12.03
CA ARG A 344 1.76 16.46 -12.84
C ARG A 344 2.83 17.47 -12.42
N ASP A 345 3.13 17.50 -11.13
CA ASP A 345 4.04 18.43 -10.48
C ASP A 345 5.16 17.70 -9.75
N GLY A 346 6.17 18.44 -9.28
CA GLY A 346 7.16 18.01 -8.33
C GLY A 346 6.60 18.04 -6.89
N GLY A 347 7.48 18.29 -5.94
CA GLY A 347 7.15 18.47 -4.52
C GLY A 347 7.58 17.33 -3.63
N LEU A 348 7.57 17.60 -2.32
CA LEU A 348 8.06 16.66 -1.30
C LEU A 348 7.13 15.46 -1.15
N ASP A 349 5.82 15.70 -1.23
CA ASP A 349 4.81 14.64 -1.08
C ASP A 349 4.90 13.62 -2.24
N ASN A 350 5.01 14.11 -3.49
CA ASN A 350 5.21 13.25 -4.65
C ASN A 350 6.55 12.49 -4.60
N LEU A 351 7.59 13.10 -4.02
CA LEU A 351 8.87 12.41 -3.80
C LEU A 351 8.73 11.32 -2.74
N ALA A 352 8.06 11.60 -1.62
CA ALA A 352 7.82 10.62 -0.57
C ALA A 352 7.02 9.41 -1.10
N GLU A 353 5.95 9.66 -1.88
CA GLU A 353 5.17 8.62 -2.55
C GLU A 353 6.02 7.82 -3.54
N LEU A 354 6.85 8.48 -4.37
CA LEU A 354 7.74 7.78 -5.31
C LEU A 354 8.79 6.93 -4.61
N LEU A 355 9.35 7.41 -3.49
CA LEU A 355 10.27 6.64 -2.66
C LEU A 355 9.57 5.41 -2.05
N HIS A 356 8.34 5.55 -1.60
CA HIS A 356 7.50 4.46 -1.09
C HIS A 356 7.24 3.41 -2.18
N GLU A 357 6.75 3.79 -3.34
CA GLU A 357 6.48 2.86 -4.45
C GLU A 357 7.76 2.17 -4.95
N THR A 358 8.89 2.89 -4.93
CA THR A 358 10.19 2.30 -5.23
C THR A 358 10.65 1.33 -4.12
N GLY A 359 10.23 1.56 -2.87
CA GLY A 359 10.41 0.63 -1.75
C GLY A 359 9.76 -0.73 -2.02
N HIS A 360 8.52 -0.73 -2.51
CA HIS A 360 7.88 -1.94 -3.01
C HIS A 360 8.67 -2.60 -4.15
N ALA A 361 9.17 -1.81 -5.09
CA ALA A 361 9.93 -2.34 -6.23
C ALA A 361 11.24 -3.02 -5.81
N VAL A 362 11.99 -2.45 -4.87
CA VAL A 362 13.24 -3.07 -4.37
C VAL A 362 12.96 -4.28 -3.49
N HIS A 363 11.81 -4.32 -2.81
CA HIS A 363 11.33 -5.51 -2.11
C HIS A 363 11.04 -6.65 -3.10
N ILE A 364 10.24 -6.41 -4.14
CA ILE A 364 9.95 -7.39 -5.20
C ILE A 364 11.25 -7.94 -5.78
N ALA A 365 12.20 -7.07 -6.14
CA ALA A 365 13.47 -7.46 -6.74
C ALA A 365 14.35 -8.32 -5.83
N ALA A 366 14.15 -8.24 -4.52
CA ALA A 366 14.87 -9.02 -3.53
C ALA A 366 14.32 -10.42 -3.29
N ILE A 367 13.07 -10.72 -3.71
CA ILE A 367 12.44 -12.03 -3.49
C ILE A 367 13.24 -13.14 -4.19
N ARG A 368 13.64 -14.14 -3.42
CA ARG A 368 14.44 -15.29 -3.88
C ARG A 368 13.88 -16.59 -3.32
N THR A 369 12.80 -17.04 -3.92
CA THR A 369 12.04 -18.21 -3.49
C THR A 369 11.81 -19.16 -4.66
N ARG A 370 11.31 -20.38 -4.37
CA ARG A 370 10.80 -21.24 -5.43
C ARG A 370 9.59 -20.57 -6.12
N PRO A 371 9.30 -20.92 -7.38
CA PRO A 371 8.29 -20.22 -8.17
C PRO A 371 6.91 -20.11 -7.53
N ALA A 372 6.44 -21.15 -6.82
CA ALA A 372 5.13 -21.13 -6.17
C ALA A 372 4.99 -20.05 -5.08
N TYR A 373 6.12 -19.60 -4.52
CA TYR A 373 6.17 -18.62 -3.43
C TYR A 373 6.65 -17.23 -3.88
N ALA A 374 6.95 -17.05 -5.17
CA ALA A 374 7.42 -15.76 -5.71
C ALA A 374 6.26 -14.78 -5.87
N ASP A 375 5.76 -14.28 -4.76
CA ASP A 375 4.66 -13.31 -4.67
C ASP A 375 4.82 -12.43 -3.44
N TRP A 376 3.90 -11.47 -3.25
CA TRP A 376 3.82 -10.69 -2.03
C TRP A 376 3.73 -11.59 -0.80
N PRO A 377 4.40 -11.22 0.32
CA PRO A 377 4.16 -11.86 1.61
C PRO A 377 2.68 -11.88 1.98
N ASP A 378 2.29 -12.78 2.87
CA ASP A 378 0.89 -13.00 3.27
C ASP A 378 0.31 -11.93 4.22
N SER A 379 1.05 -10.84 4.44
CA SER A 379 0.67 -9.70 5.26
C SER A 379 0.75 -8.38 4.47
N ASP A 380 -0.39 -7.78 4.16
CA ASP A 380 -0.45 -6.45 3.54
C ASP A 380 0.22 -5.37 4.42
N PRO A 381 0.01 -5.31 5.77
CA PRO A 381 0.72 -4.36 6.62
C PRO A 381 2.24 -4.45 6.53
N PHE A 382 2.79 -5.65 6.34
CA PHE A 382 4.22 -5.82 6.20
C PHE A 382 4.73 -5.28 4.85
N THR A 383 4.00 -5.51 3.76
CA THR A 383 4.37 -4.96 2.44
C THR A 383 4.37 -3.43 2.44
N GLU A 384 3.38 -2.81 3.06
CA GLU A 384 3.34 -1.36 3.27
C GLU A 384 4.50 -0.88 4.16
N ALA A 385 4.75 -1.58 5.26
CA ALA A 385 5.83 -1.23 6.17
C ALA A 385 7.21 -1.22 5.49
N VAL A 386 7.53 -2.25 4.71
CA VAL A 386 8.85 -2.31 4.07
C VAL A 386 9.03 -1.30 2.96
N ALA A 387 7.97 -0.85 2.31
CA ALA A 387 8.01 0.24 1.34
C ALA A 387 8.40 1.58 1.99
N ASP A 388 8.01 1.79 3.23
CA ASP A 388 8.27 3.01 3.98
C ASP A 388 9.69 3.13 4.56
N PHE A 389 10.55 2.12 4.47
CA PHE A 389 11.89 2.16 5.05
C PHE A 389 12.68 3.42 4.67
N VAL A 390 12.60 3.82 3.41
CA VAL A 390 13.32 4.96 2.85
C VAL A 390 12.44 6.20 2.79
N ALA A 391 11.17 6.04 2.48
CA ALA A 391 10.23 7.15 2.32
C ALA A 391 10.08 7.99 3.60
N LEU A 392 10.11 7.37 4.77
CA LEU A 392 9.99 8.08 6.05
C LEU A 392 11.18 9.00 6.36
N ASP A 393 12.34 8.81 5.73
CA ASP A 393 13.51 9.66 5.95
C ASP A 393 13.31 11.09 5.45
N VAL A 394 12.40 11.33 4.51
CA VAL A 394 12.10 12.69 4.00
C VAL A 394 11.64 13.66 5.09
N ALA A 395 11.17 13.16 6.24
CA ALA A 395 10.78 13.97 7.39
C ALA A 395 11.96 14.39 8.28
N GLU A 396 13.14 13.78 8.11
CA GLU A 396 14.31 14.04 8.95
C GLU A 396 15.13 15.23 8.42
N PRO A 397 15.47 16.23 9.26
CA PRO A 397 16.23 17.40 8.82
C PRO A 397 17.58 17.04 8.19
N ALA A 398 18.28 16.02 8.67
CA ALA A 398 19.56 15.58 8.14
C ALA A 398 19.43 15.06 6.69
N TRP A 399 18.35 14.30 6.41
CA TRP A 399 18.02 13.84 5.05
C TRP A 399 17.70 15.02 4.13
N GLN A 400 16.86 15.94 4.60
CA GLN A 400 16.45 17.14 3.86
C GLN A 400 17.66 18.01 3.53
N GLN A 401 18.54 18.28 4.50
CA GLN A 401 19.76 19.06 4.29
C GLN A 401 20.69 18.39 3.28
N HIS A 402 20.88 17.08 3.37
CA HIS A 402 21.75 16.34 2.47
C HIS A 402 21.25 16.34 1.02
N TRP A 403 19.96 16.03 0.81
CA TRP A 403 19.40 15.83 -0.53
C TRP A 403 18.81 17.08 -1.17
N LEU A 404 18.31 18.01 -0.35
CA LEU A 404 17.61 19.22 -0.83
C LEU A 404 18.41 20.49 -0.60
N GLY A 405 19.47 20.45 0.21
CA GLY A 405 20.30 21.60 0.58
C GLY A 405 19.59 22.58 1.52
N ASP A 406 18.52 22.17 2.17
CA ASP A 406 17.74 22.93 3.14
C ASP A 406 16.91 21.97 4.00
N SER A 407 16.42 22.45 5.16
CA SER A 407 15.63 21.62 6.06
C SER A 407 14.62 22.43 6.85
N VAL A 408 13.57 21.75 7.35
CA VAL A 408 12.65 22.31 8.33
C VAL A 408 12.99 21.80 9.74
N PRO A 409 12.51 22.45 10.80
CA PRO A 409 12.62 21.92 12.16
C PRO A 409 12.08 20.49 12.25
N LEU A 410 12.72 19.65 13.08
CA LEU A 410 12.34 18.24 13.25
C LEU A 410 10.87 18.07 13.61
N ALA A 411 10.35 18.89 14.52
CA ALA A 411 8.94 18.83 14.91
C ALA A 411 7.96 19.02 13.74
N ASP A 412 8.31 19.85 12.74
CA ASP A 412 7.47 20.05 11.55
C ASP A 412 7.54 18.81 10.63
N GLY A 413 8.73 18.23 10.46
CA GLY A 413 8.92 16.99 9.69
C GLY A 413 8.15 15.83 10.32
N LEU A 414 8.29 15.61 11.62
CA LEU A 414 7.57 14.57 12.35
C LEU A 414 6.05 14.82 12.35
N ARG A 415 5.62 16.07 12.44
CA ARG A 415 4.19 16.43 12.36
C ARG A 415 3.60 16.08 10.99
N ALA A 416 4.33 16.33 9.92
CA ALA A 416 3.92 15.93 8.58
C ALA A 416 3.84 14.40 8.46
N ARG A 417 4.86 13.67 8.90
CA ARG A 417 4.89 12.19 8.92
C ARG A 417 3.71 11.61 9.69
N TYR A 418 3.55 12.01 10.93
CA TYR A 418 2.55 11.41 11.82
C TYR A 418 1.14 11.93 11.59
N GLY A 419 0.97 13.11 11.00
CA GLY A 419 -0.35 13.67 10.66
C GLY A 419 -1.14 12.78 9.70
N GLY A 420 -0.48 12.13 8.73
CA GLY A 420 -1.10 11.11 7.88
C GLY A 420 -1.43 9.84 8.66
N ILE A 421 -0.45 9.31 9.39
CA ILE A 421 -0.57 8.05 10.15
C ILE A 421 -1.72 8.10 11.16
N VAL A 422 -1.87 9.18 11.93
CA VAL A 422 -2.95 9.27 12.93
C VAL A 422 -4.34 9.39 12.32
N LEU A 423 -4.46 9.95 11.11
CA LEU A 423 -5.71 9.87 10.36
C LEU A 423 -6.02 8.43 9.94
N ASP A 424 -5.05 7.68 9.44
CA ASP A 424 -5.23 6.27 9.08
C ASP A 424 -5.55 5.40 10.30
N VAL A 425 -4.97 5.71 11.47
CA VAL A 425 -5.33 5.09 12.75
C VAL A 425 -6.78 5.42 13.15
N ALA A 426 -7.22 6.66 12.95
CA ALA A 426 -8.61 7.04 13.22
C ALA A 426 -9.59 6.30 12.27
N TRP A 427 -9.25 6.17 10.98
CA TRP A 427 -10.03 5.34 10.05
C TRP A 427 -10.04 3.86 10.45
N SER A 428 -8.92 3.33 10.91
CA SER A 428 -8.83 1.94 11.39
C SER A 428 -9.76 1.70 12.57
N LEU A 429 -9.77 2.61 13.54
CA LEU A 429 -10.67 2.53 14.70
C LEU A 429 -12.14 2.68 14.29
N LEU A 430 -12.45 3.61 13.37
CA LEU A 430 -13.79 3.74 12.80
C LEU A 430 -14.26 2.42 12.19
N GLU A 431 -13.44 1.78 11.34
CA GLU A 431 -13.81 0.49 10.74
C GLU A 431 -13.97 -0.62 11.79
N LEU A 432 -13.08 -0.71 12.77
CA LEU A 432 -13.19 -1.71 13.84
C LEU A 432 -14.46 -1.54 14.66
N GLU A 433 -14.87 -0.31 14.97
CA GLU A 433 -16.13 -0.03 15.67
C GLU A 433 -17.33 -0.39 14.79
N LEU A 434 -17.33 0.01 13.52
CA LEU A 434 -18.43 -0.27 12.59
C LEU A 434 -18.55 -1.76 12.23
N LEU A 435 -17.45 -2.50 12.17
CA LEU A 435 -17.48 -3.95 11.94
C LEU A 435 -18.01 -4.73 13.16
N ARG A 436 -17.96 -4.14 14.35
CA ARG A 436 -18.57 -4.69 15.58
C ARG A 436 -20.03 -4.28 15.73
N GLU A 437 -20.35 -3.02 15.40
CA GLU A 437 -21.68 -2.42 15.49
C GLU A 437 -22.06 -1.73 14.16
N PRO A 438 -22.49 -2.52 13.14
CA PRO A 438 -22.69 -2.00 11.77
C PRO A 438 -23.87 -1.02 11.65
N THR A 439 -24.68 -0.90 12.72
CA THR A 439 -25.81 0.04 12.80
C THR A 439 -25.43 1.38 13.45
N ALA A 440 -24.24 1.49 14.03
CA ALA A 440 -23.75 2.72 14.64
C ALA A 440 -23.64 3.87 13.62
N ASP A 441 -23.70 5.10 14.10
CA ASP A 441 -23.55 6.29 13.26
C ASP A 441 -22.06 6.57 12.96
N PRO A 442 -21.61 6.40 11.71
CA PRO A 442 -20.22 6.62 11.37
C PRO A 442 -19.76 8.07 11.56
N ASN A 443 -20.62 9.07 11.34
CA ASN A 443 -20.29 10.47 11.56
C ASN A 443 -20.07 10.76 13.05
N ALA A 444 -20.85 10.17 13.92
CA ALA A 444 -20.69 10.33 15.37
C ALA A 444 -19.36 9.71 15.86
N ILE A 445 -19.04 8.49 15.39
CA ILE A 445 -17.76 7.83 15.72
C ILE A 445 -16.58 8.66 15.20
N TRP A 446 -16.61 9.09 13.95
CA TRP A 446 -15.55 9.85 13.33
C TRP A 446 -15.32 11.20 14.02
N THR A 447 -16.41 11.93 14.31
CA THR A 447 -16.37 13.22 15.00
C THR A 447 -15.76 13.07 16.39
N ARG A 448 -16.11 12.02 17.12
CA ARG A 448 -15.54 11.70 18.42
C ARG A 448 -14.05 11.41 18.32
N LEU A 449 -13.64 10.47 17.45
CA LEU A 449 -12.23 10.08 17.27
C LEU A 449 -11.35 11.27 16.88
N THR A 450 -11.80 12.05 15.89
CA THR A 450 -11.02 13.19 15.41
C THR A 450 -11.04 14.36 16.39
N GLY A 451 -12.13 14.61 17.10
CA GLY A 451 -12.24 15.64 18.12
C GLY A 451 -11.40 15.35 19.35
N ASP A 452 -11.56 14.15 19.93
CA ASP A 452 -10.92 13.78 21.20
C ASP A 452 -9.40 13.62 21.07
N TYR A 453 -8.93 13.07 19.94
CA TYR A 453 -7.52 12.69 19.77
C TYR A 453 -6.74 13.57 18.80
N LEU A 454 -7.35 14.01 17.69
CA LEU A 454 -6.65 14.81 16.67
C LEU A 454 -6.85 16.31 16.86
N ARG A 455 -7.69 16.72 17.82
CA ARG A 455 -8.05 18.12 18.05
C ARG A 455 -8.67 18.78 16.81
N ILE A 456 -9.45 18.01 16.03
CA ILE A 456 -10.23 18.53 14.93
C ILE A 456 -11.60 18.98 15.45
N ARG A 457 -12.03 20.19 15.07
CA ARG A 457 -13.33 20.74 15.47
C ARG A 457 -14.45 19.83 15.00
N PRO A 458 -15.41 19.51 15.89
CA PRO A 458 -16.53 18.64 15.56
C PRO A 458 -17.38 19.17 14.41
N HIS A 459 -17.60 18.32 13.39
CA HIS A 459 -18.50 18.55 12.26
C HIS A 459 -19.30 17.28 11.98
N PRO A 460 -20.29 16.92 12.84
CA PRO A 460 -21.06 15.69 12.69
C PRO A 460 -21.94 15.65 11.43
N GLU A 461 -22.18 16.82 10.80
CA GLU A 461 -22.89 16.93 9.54
C GLU A 461 -22.05 16.52 8.31
N LEU A 462 -20.72 16.40 8.46
CA LEU A 462 -19.81 16.09 7.36
C LEU A 462 -19.34 14.65 7.42
N SER A 463 -19.69 13.87 6.39
CA SER A 463 -19.23 12.47 6.25
C SER A 463 -17.82 12.37 5.64
N TRP A 464 -16.91 13.28 5.96
CA TRP A 464 -15.61 13.35 5.30
C TRP A 464 -14.67 12.15 5.58
N TRP A 465 -14.99 11.31 6.54
CA TRP A 465 -14.36 9.99 6.69
C TRP A 465 -14.55 9.13 5.42
N ALA A 466 -15.65 9.30 4.70
CA ALA A 466 -16.02 8.52 3.52
C ALA A 466 -15.28 8.98 2.24
N MET A 467 -14.05 9.46 2.36
CA MET A 467 -13.18 9.81 1.23
C MET A 467 -12.24 8.67 0.79
N ARG A 468 -12.34 7.50 1.42
CA ARG A 468 -11.48 6.33 1.15
C ARG A 468 -12.28 5.22 0.47
N GLY A 469 -11.94 4.90 -0.77
CA GLY A 469 -12.61 3.82 -1.51
C GLY A 469 -12.38 2.43 -0.91
N GLN A 470 -11.27 2.25 -0.20
CA GLN A 470 -10.94 1.01 0.53
C GLN A 470 -12.02 0.59 1.53
N LEU A 471 -12.71 1.57 2.14
CA LEU A 471 -13.83 1.30 3.05
C LEU A 471 -14.95 0.47 2.38
N VAL A 472 -15.10 0.61 1.07
CA VAL A 472 -16.12 -0.08 0.26
C VAL A 472 -15.55 -1.33 -0.38
N ASP A 473 -14.38 -1.21 -1.00
CA ASP A 473 -13.76 -2.29 -1.76
C ASP A 473 -13.25 -3.43 -0.87
N SER A 474 -12.65 -3.07 0.25
CA SER A 474 -12.01 -4.01 1.19
C SER A 474 -12.26 -3.59 2.65
N PRO A 475 -13.47 -3.79 3.21
CA PRO A 475 -13.79 -3.40 4.59
C PRO A 475 -12.79 -3.99 5.60
N GLY A 476 -12.24 -3.14 6.46
CA GLY A 476 -11.16 -3.45 7.40
C GLY A 476 -9.75 -3.20 6.85
N TYR A 477 -9.61 -2.71 5.61
CA TYR A 477 -8.30 -2.47 4.99
C TYR A 477 -7.52 -1.31 5.63
N MET A 478 -8.19 -0.29 6.17
CA MET A 478 -7.51 0.89 6.75
C MET A 478 -6.53 0.51 7.87
N MET A 479 -6.81 -0.59 8.58
CA MET A 479 -5.92 -1.14 9.60
C MET A 479 -4.53 -1.50 9.04
N ASN A 480 -4.39 -1.83 7.75
CA ASN A 480 -3.11 -2.19 7.15
C ASN A 480 -2.10 -1.03 7.25
N TYR A 481 -2.53 0.22 7.05
CA TYR A 481 -1.69 1.40 7.20
C TYR A 481 -1.26 1.63 8.66
N ALA A 482 -2.20 1.49 9.59
CA ALA A 482 -1.92 1.68 11.01
C ALA A 482 -0.97 0.61 11.58
N VAL A 483 -1.18 -0.65 11.22
CA VAL A 483 -0.28 -1.75 11.60
C VAL A 483 1.05 -1.63 10.86
N GLY A 484 1.04 -1.23 9.58
CA GLY A 484 2.26 -0.92 8.80
C GLY A 484 3.14 0.10 9.52
N ALA A 485 2.54 1.18 10.07
CA ALA A 485 3.28 2.18 10.83
C ALA A 485 3.92 1.61 12.12
N ILE A 486 3.24 0.69 12.82
CA ILE A 486 3.82 -0.01 13.98
C ILE A 486 5.01 -0.87 13.54
N LEU A 487 4.85 -1.63 12.48
CA LEU A 487 5.87 -2.53 11.97
C LEU A 487 7.10 -1.76 11.49
N ILE A 488 6.93 -0.73 10.65
CA ILE A 488 8.07 0.00 10.11
C ILE A 488 8.87 0.70 11.19
N ALA A 489 8.22 1.25 12.23
CA ALA A 489 8.93 1.84 13.35
C ALA A 489 9.78 0.79 14.09
N ALA A 490 9.23 -0.40 14.35
CA ALA A 490 9.95 -1.50 15.00
C ALA A 490 11.11 -2.02 14.12
N LEU A 491 10.87 -2.23 12.84
CA LEU A 491 11.88 -2.70 11.87
C LEU A 491 13.03 -1.70 11.70
N ARG A 492 12.73 -0.40 11.63
CA ARG A 492 13.75 0.66 11.56
C ARG A 492 14.57 0.75 12.84
N ALA A 493 13.93 0.68 14.01
CA ALA A 493 14.63 0.67 15.29
C ALA A 493 15.57 -0.54 15.37
N ARG A 494 15.10 -1.73 15.02
CA ARG A 494 15.92 -2.94 14.99
C ARG A 494 17.06 -2.87 13.97
N THR A 495 16.81 -2.28 12.80
CA THR A 495 17.86 -2.04 11.80
C THR A 495 18.94 -1.13 12.35
N ALA A 496 18.56 -0.05 13.05
CA ALA A 496 19.53 0.85 13.68
C ALA A 496 20.40 0.16 14.75
N GLU A 497 19.83 -0.79 15.49
CA GLU A 497 20.58 -1.60 16.48
C GLU A 497 21.57 -2.56 15.81
N LEU A 498 21.17 -3.22 14.73
CA LEU A 498 21.94 -4.32 14.12
C LEU A 498 22.91 -3.87 13.02
N HIS A 499 22.58 -2.81 12.30
CA HIS A 499 23.34 -2.31 11.14
C HIS A 499 23.93 -0.93 11.38
N GLY A 500 23.29 -0.16 12.24
CA GLY A 500 23.62 1.24 12.52
C GLY A 500 22.49 2.18 12.16
N PRO A 501 22.56 3.45 12.59
CA PRO A 501 21.55 4.44 12.30
C PRO A 501 21.42 4.69 10.79
N SER A 502 20.20 4.96 10.34
CA SER A 502 19.95 5.37 8.95
C SER A 502 20.70 6.69 8.68
N VAL A 503 21.68 6.63 7.80
CA VAL A 503 22.43 7.80 7.35
C VAL A 503 22.34 7.93 5.84
N PRO A 504 22.22 9.14 5.28
CA PRO A 504 22.25 9.33 3.86
C PRO A 504 23.54 8.74 3.24
N GLY A 505 23.40 7.81 2.29
CA GLY A 505 24.53 7.23 1.59
C GLY A 505 25.12 5.94 2.18
N ASP A 506 24.42 5.26 3.05
CA ASP A 506 24.82 3.92 3.51
C ASP A 506 24.69 2.86 2.41
N ARG A 507 25.75 2.70 1.62
CA ARG A 507 25.80 1.75 0.50
C ARG A 507 25.65 0.28 0.90
N GLY A 508 25.78 -0.05 2.17
CA GLY A 508 25.65 -1.40 2.71
C GLY A 508 24.20 -1.80 2.98
N TRP A 509 23.30 -0.82 3.15
CA TRP A 509 21.95 -1.05 3.64
C TRP A 509 21.15 -2.09 2.84
N TYR A 510 21.02 -1.92 1.53
CA TYR A 510 20.22 -2.84 0.71
C TYR A 510 20.79 -4.27 0.71
N GLY A 511 22.11 -4.40 0.58
CA GLY A 511 22.78 -5.71 0.66
C GLY A 511 22.62 -6.40 2.01
N TRP A 512 22.42 -5.63 3.08
CA TRP A 512 22.21 -6.13 4.42
C TRP A 512 20.73 -6.48 4.68
N VAL A 513 19.78 -5.63 4.32
CA VAL A 513 18.35 -5.81 4.63
C VAL A 513 17.68 -6.83 3.72
N ALA A 514 18.01 -6.85 2.42
CA ALA A 514 17.35 -7.69 1.44
C ALA A 514 17.40 -9.20 1.78
N PRO A 515 18.55 -9.81 2.13
CA PRO A 515 18.59 -11.23 2.49
C PRO A 515 17.96 -11.54 3.86
N ARG A 516 17.78 -10.55 4.74
CA ARG A 516 17.26 -10.72 6.10
C ARG A 516 15.77 -10.49 6.23
N LEU A 517 15.20 -9.65 5.35
CA LEU A 517 13.81 -9.21 5.50
C LEU A 517 12.99 -9.31 4.18
N PHE A 518 13.58 -9.04 3.01
CA PHE A 518 12.82 -8.88 1.76
C PHE A 518 12.73 -10.14 0.90
N ARG A 519 13.62 -11.13 1.11
CA ARG A 519 13.77 -12.25 0.18
C ARG A 519 12.63 -13.28 0.19
N PHE A 520 11.78 -13.30 1.19
CA PHE A 520 10.98 -14.47 1.55
C PHE A 520 9.71 -14.70 0.73
N GLY A 521 9.06 -13.66 0.20
CA GLY A 521 7.76 -13.83 -0.48
C GLY A 521 6.77 -14.63 0.38
N LEU A 522 6.19 -15.69 -0.21
CA LEU A 522 5.31 -16.63 0.50
C LEU A 522 6.05 -17.87 1.06
N GLU A 523 7.39 -17.89 1.01
CA GLU A 523 8.18 -19.06 1.46
C GLU A 523 8.08 -19.30 2.97
N GLN A 524 7.99 -18.22 3.74
CA GLN A 524 7.80 -18.24 5.20
C GLN A 524 6.57 -17.41 5.58
N ALA A 525 5.93 -17.77 6.69
CA ALA A 525 4.90 -16.93 7.26
C ALA A 525 5.48 -15.56 7.63
N THR A 526 4.84 -14.49 7.21
CA THR A 526 5.35 -13.11 7.42
C THR A 526 5.58 -12.81 8.89
N ARG A 527 4.71 -13.32 9.78
CA ARG A 527 4.88 -13.21 11.23
C ARG A 527 6.24 -13.75 11.69
N GLU A 528 6.64 -14.93 11.20
CA GLU A 528 7.91 -15.56 11.57
C GLU A 528 9.11 -14.75 11.07
N VAL A 529 9.00 -14.18 9.85
CA VAL A 529 10.03 -13.29 9.29
C VAL A 529 10.18 -12.05 10.16
N ILE A 530 9.08 -11.42 10.54
CA ILE A 530 9.08 -10.22 11.39
C ILE A 530 9.64 -10.53 12.77
N GLU A 531 9.10 -11.53 13.48
CA GLU A 531 9.53 -11.89 14.84
C GLU A 531 10.99 -12.35 14.88
N GLY A 532 11.43 -13.09 13.86
CA GLY A 532 12.83 -13.50 13.70
C GLY A 532 13.78 -12.31 13.47
N PHE A 533 13.37 -11.34 12.65
CA PHE A 533 14.16 -10.12 12.42
C PHE A 533 14.22 -9.23 13.68
N LEU A 534 13.09 -9.05 14.36
CA LEU A 534 13.01 -8.25 15.59
C LEU A 534 13.72 -8.92 16.78
N GLY A 535 13.87 -10.24 16.76
CA GLY A 535 14.35 -11.03 17.90
C GLY A 535 13.32 -11.12 19.04
N GLY A 536 12.03 -10.91 18.74
CA GLY A 536 10.94 -10.95 19.71
C GLY A 536 9.60 -10.51 19.10
N PRO A 537 8.53 -10.43 19.92
CA PRO A 537 7.20 -10.09 19.44
C PRO A 537 7.10 -8.63 18.97
N VAL A 538 6.18 -8.38 18.05
CA VAL A 538 5.80 -7.02 17.63
C VAL A 538 5.20 -6.25 18.81
N THR A 539 5.59 -4.98 18.96
CA THR A 539 5.00 -4.05 19.92
C THR A 539 4.93 -2.63 19.32
N PRO A 540 4.05 -1.75 19.82
CA PRO A 540 3.97 -0.37 19.34
C PRO A 540 5.07 0.54 19.95
N ALA A 541 5.94 0.02 20.81
CA ALA A 541 6.86 0.80 21.62
C ALA A 541 7.77 1.73 20.79
N ALA A 542 8.32 1.23 19.69
CA ALA A 542 9.20 2.01 18.82
C ALA A 542 8.45 3.19 18.17
N LEU A 543 7.24 2.98 17.67
CA LEU A 543 6.41 4.03 17.09
C LEU A 543 6.06 5.10 18.13
N LEU A 544 5.60 4.67 19.31
CA LEU A 544 5.25 5.59 20.39
C LEU A 544 6.48 6.40 20.87
N ALA A 545 7.67 5.78 20.92
CA ALA A 545 8.91 6.46 21.26
C ALA A 545 9.28 7.51 20.21
N ASP A 546 9.19 7.18 18.93
CA ASP A 546 9.50 8.13 17.85
C ASP A 546 8.49 9.30 17.81
N MET A 547 7.20 9.03 18.01
CA MET A 547 6.17 10.08 18.09
C MET A 547 6.39 11.06 19.25
N ARG A 548 6.95 10.62 20.39
CA ARG A 548 7.27 11.50 21.51
C ARG A 548 8.35 12.54 21.19
N ARG A 549 9.15 12.36 20.15
CA ARG A 549 10.10 13.36 19.61
C ARG A 549 9.40 14.63 19.10
N LEU A 550 8.07 14.59 18.89
CA LEU A 550 7.28 15.79 18.59
C LEU A 550 7.32 16.85 19.71
N ARG A 551 7.67 16.44 20.95
CA ARG A 551 7.78 17.34 22.12
C ARG A 551 9.17 17.95 22.27
N SER A 552 10.18 17.41 21.60
CA SER A 552 11.57 17.88 21.64
C SER A 552 11.84 18.92 20.56
#